data_c4fde0850f3826ba35fb146f6db14300
#
_entry.id   c4fde0850f3826ba35fb146f6db14300
#
_cell.length_a   1.000
_cell.length_b   1.000
_cell.length_c   1.000
_cell.angle_alpha   90.00
_cell.angle_beta   90.00
_cell.angle_gamma   90.00
#
_symmetry.space_group_name_H-M   'P 1'
#
loop_
_entity.id
_entity.type
_entity.pdbx_description
1 polymer ?
#
loop_
_entity_poly.entity_id
_entity_poly.type
_entity_poly.pdbx_seq_one_letter_code
_entity_poly.pdbx_strand_id
1 'polypeptide(L)'
;MKKIDYTYIINLNTPNTEIVERLKNANYTEAFNYFIYPSVNGWDEDIKSLYKFKNADWWKIDSKNSFWNREVTPGETGCMLSHYNVIRAAYEEGYETVLILEEDFNPSGEYPSRLVLSEVPDDCSILYLDRNAMCSPNEETRINENVTKVGYTYNNHAYIVTRKGMKEVIDSKILDNIIISDEFFPAINGTSDRKDAIKILHNPKFVAYALNGGYFNQISNRNTTSLTEFPPEVVNTNRKKLNTTGSHKRYDKPSISPNPNHPILNDSNWDEWCKKYINPLVLSKEYDLIIDEPCTHVYTFPFFTKAFCDELIELSETKQWVNNRHEFHPTTDNLLEVLGMDKIYNKLINEHVQPLAKHVYQLDGTSWDGLRDESFIIRYRPEEQAHLGIHHDHSNITTLVNLNPGEFKGGGTYFPKYKCNVNPKELGIMTLHPGNITHKHGARPVTEGIRYVIVSFIKNQNLA
;
A
#
# COMPACT_ATOMS: atom_id res chain seq x y z
N MET A 1 22.03 28.39 -4.84
CA MET A 1 21.51 28.18 -3.46
C MET A 1 22.68 28.16 -2.49
N LYS A 2 22.69 28.95 -1.42
CA LYS A 2 23.92 29.13 -0.59
C LYS A 2 23.76 28.63 0.85
N LYS A 3 22.55 28.51 1.36
CA LYS A 3 22.30 28.20 2.78
C LYS A 3 20.86 27.72 2.94
N ILE A 4 20.60 26.82 3.88
CA ILE A 4 19.27 26.48 4.37
C ILE A 4 18.98 27.37 5.57
N ASP A 5 17.87 28.10 5.54
CA ASP A 5 17.51 28.99 6.63
C ASP A 5 16.83 28.28 7.76
N TYR A 6 16.00 27.31 7.42
CA TYR A 6 15.20 26.53 8.38
C TYR A 6 14.87 25.14 7.87
N THR A 7 14.56 24.22 8.78
CA THR A 7 14.10 22.86 8.47
C THR A 7 12.74 22.60 9.08
N TYR A 8 11.81 22.12 8.29
CA TYR A 8 10.53 21.63 8.75
C TYR A 8 10.46 20.12 8.62
N ILE A 9 9.94 19.44 9.64
CA ILE A 9 9.74 17.99 9.64
C ILE A 9 8.25 17.74 9.81
N ILE A 10 7.59 17.34 8.74
CA ILE A 10 6.17 17.02 8.73
C ILE A 10 6.00 15.72 9.52
N ASN A 11 5.28 15.79 10.63
CA ASN A 11 5.11 14.66 11.53
C ASN A 11 3.64 14.52 11.92
N LEU A 12 3.10 13.31 11.72
CA LEU A 12 1.76 12.96 12.15
C LEU A 12 1.77 12.15 13.45
N ASN A 13 2.62 11.12 13.52
CA ASN A 13 2.53 10.13 14.59
C ASN A 13 3.88 9.62 15.14
N THR A 14 5.01 9.94 14.51
CA THR A 14 6.30 9.49 15.01
C THR A 14 6.67 10.25 16.29
N PRO A 15 7.11 9.56 17.36
CA PRO A 15 7.56 10.27 18.57
C PRO A 15 8.65 11.28 18.28
N ASN A 16 8.51 12.52 18.76
CA ASN A 16 9.48 13.58 18.51
C ASN A 16 10.90 13.18 18.97
N THR A 17 11.02 12.38 20.03
CA THR A 17 12.31 11.85 20.51
C THR A 17 13.02 10.99 19.46
N GLU A 18 12.28 10.18 18.73
CA GLU A 18 12.81 9.34 17.64
C GLU A 18 13.30 10.20 16.46
N ILE A 19 12.54 11.22 16.08
CA ILE A 19 12.92 12.17 15.03
C ILE A 19 14.22 12.89 15.41
N VAL A 20 14.28 13.40 16.66
CA VAL A 20 15.47 14.10 17.18
C VAL A 20 16.68 13.17 17.23
N GLU A 21 16.50 11.91 17.59
CA GLU A 21 17.58 10.92 17.62
C GLU A 21 18.12 10.64 16.21
N ARG A 22 17.27 10.53 15.21
CA ARG A 22 17.70 10.38 13.80
C ARG A 22 18.51 11.58 13.32
N LEU A 23 18.09 12.80 13.64
CA LEU A 23 18.85 14.01 13.32
C LEU A 23 20.23 14.02 14.00
N LYS A 24 20.32 13.61 15.27
CA LYS A 24 21.58 13.52 16.02
C LYS A 24 22.53 12.50 15.42
N ASN A 25 22.02 11.31 15.13
CA ASN A 25 22.83 10.20 14.58
C ASN A 25 23.44 10.53 13.21
N ALA A 26 22.83 11.47 12.49
CA ALA A 26 23.29 11.91 11.18
C ALA A 26 24.22 13.13 11.24
N ASN A 27 24.66 13.59 12.42
CA ASN A 27 25.38 14.84 12.62
C ASN A 27 24.67 16.09 12.08
N TYR A 28 23.34 16.02 11.97
CA TYR A 28 22.52 17.11 11.45
C TYR A 28 22.14 18.16 12.51
N THR A 29 22.34 17.87 13.81
CA THR A 29 21.84 18.71 14.92
C THR A 29 22.57 20.03 15.11
N GLU A 30 23.82 20.14 14.68
CA GLU A 30 24.57 21.39 14.81
C GLU A 30 24.35 22.36 13.63
N ALA A 31 23.71 21.89 12.56
CA ALA A 31 23.58 22.64 11.31
C ALA A 31 22.22 23.33 11.13
N PHE A 32 21.19 22.97 11.92
CA PHE A 32 19.82 23.38 11.59
C PHE A 32 19.01 23.90 12.77
N ASN A 33 18.37 25.04 12.55
CA ASN A 33 17.13 25.35 13.23
C ASN A 33 16.03 24.50 12.60
N TYR A 34 15.35 23.67 13.38
CA TYR A 34 14.26 22.84 12.88
C TYR A 34 12.99 22.97 13.73
N PHE A 35 11.87 22.68 13.11
CA PHE A 35 10.58 22.59 13.75
C PHE A 35 9.86 21.31 13.29
N ILE A 36 9.37 20.51 14.25
CA ILE A 36 8.54 19.36 13.96
C ILE A 36 7.13 19.90 13.74
N TYR A 37 6.73 19.98 12.47
CA TYR A 37 5.47 20.56 12.05
C TYR A 37 4.37 19.51 12.12
N PRO A 38 3.26 19.79 12.84
CA PRO A 38 2.16 18.84 12.90
C PRO A 38 1.52 18.71 11.52
N SER A 39 1.44 17.47 11.00
CA SER A 39 0.81 17.22 9.72
C SER A 39 -0.70 17.28 9.81
N VAL A 40 -1.33 17.51 8.68
CA VAL A 40 -2.80 17.47 8.55
C VAL A 40 -3.24 16.01 8.49
N ASN A 41 -4.05 15.58 9.45
CA ASN A 41 -4.71 14.28 9.38
C ASN A 41 -5.94 14.38 8.46
N GLY A 42 -5.81 13.89 7.24
CA GLY A 42 -6.90 13.94 6.25
C GLY A 42 -8.13 13.11 6.60
N TRP A 43 -8.03 12.26 7.61
CA TRP A 43 -9.14 11.42 8.09
C TRP A 43 -9.96 12.08 9.20
N ASP A 44 -9.55 13.27 9.68
CA ASP A 44 -10.33 14.02 10.66
C ASP A 44 -11.62 14.53 10.04
N GLU A 45 -12.73 14.38 10.75
CA GLU A 45 -14.06 14.79 10.30
C GLU A 45 -14.16 16.29 10.03
N ASP A 46 -13.39 17.08 10.77
CA ASP A 46 -13.38 18.54 10.69
C ASP A 46 -12.44 19.13 9.64
N ILE A 47 -11.72 18.32 8.88
CA ILE A 47 -10.71 18.80 7.92
C ILE A 47 -11.27 19.84 6.96
N LYS A 48 -12.50 19.66 6.47
CA LYS A 48 -13.16 20.60 5.53
C LYS A 48 -13.60 21.91 6.19
N SER A 49 -13.76 21.92 7.51
CA SER A 49 -14.06 23.13 8.28
C SER A 49 -12.79 23.92 8.60
N LEU A 50 -11.68 23.22 8.79
CA LEU A 50 -10.38 23.80 9.10
C LEU A 50 -9.65 24.35 7.87
N TYR A 51 -9.84 23.69 6.72
CA TYR A 51 -9.13 24.04 5.49
C TYR A 51 -10.12 24.24 4.33
N LYS A 52 -9.96 25.35 3.60
CA LYS A 52 -10.69 25.59 2.36
C LYS A 52 -9.98 24.91 1.20
N PHE A 53 -10.46 23.74 0.78
CA PHE A 53 -9.91 23.02 -0.34
C PHE A 53 -10.98 22.24 -1.10
N LYS A 54 -10.63 21.79 -2.30
CA LYS A 54 -11.42 20.87 -3.12
C LYS A 54 -10.51 19.81 -3.73
N ASN A 55 -10.88 18.55 -3.57
CA ASN A 55 -10.21 17.47 -4.30
C ASN A 55 -10.53 17.57 -5.79
N ALA A 56 -9.57 17.23 -6.63
CA ALA A 56 -9.71 17.30 -8.08
C ALA A 56 -10.74 16.27 -8.58
N ASP A 57 -11.89 16.73 -9.05
CA ASP A 57 -12.96 15.85 -9.59
C ASP A 57 -12.51 15.11 -10.85
N TRP A 58 -11.56 15.68 -11.58
CA TRP A 58 -11.00 15.13 -12.81
C TRP A 58 -9.92 14.08 -12.56
N TRP A 59 -9.41 13.97 -11.34
CA TRP A 59 -8.27 13.12 -10.99
C TRP A 59 -8.44 11.64 -11.35
N LYS A 60 -9.64 11.08 -11.19
CA LYS A 60 -9.95 9.67 -11.42
C LYS A 60 -10.08 9.28 -12.89
N ILE A 61 -9.97 10.23 -13.83
CA ILE A 61 -10.22 10.01 -15.25
C ILE A 61 -8.91 9.67 -15.96
N ASP A 62 -8.81 8.48 -16.56
CA ASP A 62 -7.83 8.08 -17.56
C ASP A 62 -6.34 8.25 -17.19
N SER A 63 -5.91 7.79 -16.03
CA SER A 63 -4.48 7.67 -15.76
C SER A 63 -3.89 6.44 -16.48
N LYS A 64 -2.79 6.61 -17.23
CA LYS A 64 -1.98 5.50 -17.72
C LYS A 64 -1.35 4.73 -16.54
N ASN A 65 -1.06 5.43 -15.45
CA ASN A 65 -0.71 4.81 -14.18
C ASN A 65 -2.01 4.39 -13.49
N SER A 66 -2.30 3.12 -13.60
CA SER A 66 -3.48 2.50 -13.02
C SER A 66 -3.58 2.62 -11.50
N PHE A 67 -2.46 2.87 -10.81
CA PHE A 67 -2.46 3.13 -9.37
C PHE A 67 -3.34 4.34 -9.03
N TRP A 68 -3.39 5.34 -9.89
CA TRP A 68 -4.13 6.59 -9.67
C TRP A 68 -5.54 6.61 -10.24
N ASN A 69 -6.05 5.50 -10.81
CA ASN A 69 -7.43 5.42 -11.31
C ASN A 69 -8.46 5.26 -10.18
N ARG A 70 -8.41 6.14 -9.20
CA ARG A 70 -9.31 6.22 -8.05
C ARG A 70 -9.39 7.64 -7.52
N GLU A 71 -10.35 7.92 -6.66
CA GLU A 71 -10.40 9.20 -5.97
C GLU A 71 -9.16 9.38 -5.05
N VAL A 72 -8.77 10.63 -4.85
CA VAL A 72 -7.77 10.99 -3.84
C VAL A 72 -8.28 10.57 -2.47
N THR A 73 -7.50 9.82 -1.71
CA THR A 73 -7.90 9.40 -0.36
C THR A 73 -7.86 10.59 0.61
N PRO A 74 -8.58 10.51 1.74
CA PRO A 74 -8.44 11.51 2.79
C PRO A 74 -7.00 11.68 3.28
N GLY A 75 -6.26 10.58 3.45
CA GLY A 75 -4.87 10.63 3.88
C GLY A 75 -3.95 11.31 2.86
N GLU A 76 -4.14 11.07 1.56
CA GLU A 76 -3.40 11.76 0.49
C GLU A 76 -3.76 13.26 0.46
N THR A 77 -5.03 13.59 0.71
CA THR A 77 -5.46 14.99 0.90
C THR A 77 -4.71 15.63 2.06
N GLY A 78 -4.63 14.96 3.21
CA GLY A 78 -3.89 15.41 4.39
C GLY A 78 -2.40 15.58 4.12
N CYS A 79 -1.78 14.65 3.41
CA CYS A 79 -0.38 14.73 2.99
C CYS A 79 -0.14 15.98 2.13
N MET A 80 -0.91 16.20 1.06
CA MET A 80 -0.76 17.38 0.20
C MET A 80 -0.99 18.68 0.96
N LEU A 81 -2.00 18.74 1.84
CA LEU A 81 -2.25 19.92 2.68
C LEU A 81 -1.11 20.16 3.66
N SER A 82 -0.47 19.13 4.19
CA SER A 82 0.69 19.27 5.08
C SER A 82 1.86 19.91 4.37
N HIS A 83 2.22 19.44 3.18
CA HIS A 83 3.26 20.07 2.35
C HIS A 83 2.92 21.51 2.00
N TYR A 84 1.69 21.77 1.55
CA TYR A 84 1.24 23.13 1.24
C TYR A 84 1.34 24.07 2.44
N ASN A 85 0.88 23.65 3.62
CA ASN A 85 0.89 24.47 4.82
C ASN A 85 2.30 24.79 5.31
N VAL A 86 3.22 23.81 5.27
CA VAL A 86 4.63 24.03 5.61
C VAL A 86 5.27 25.02 4.65
N ILE A 87 5.05 24.86 3.36
CA ILE A 87 5.57 25.77 2.32
C ILE A 87 5.03 27.18 2.53
N ARG A 88 3.73 27.32 2.83
CA ARG A 88 3.10 28.61 3.12
C ARG A 88 3.67 29.24 4.38
N ALA A 89 3.77 28.49 5.48
CA ALA A 89 4.35 28.98 6.73
C ALA A 89 5.79 29.48 6.52
N ALA A 90 6.62 28.71 5.82
CA ALA A 90 7.99 29.11 5.51
C ALA A 90 8.06 30.41 4.68
N TYR A 91 7.14 30.59 3.74
CA TYR A 91 7.05 31.81 2.95
C TYR A 91 6.63 33.02 3.81
N GLU A 92 5.62 32.86 4.66
CA GLU A 92 5.10 33.91 5.56
C GLU A 92 6.15 34.32 6.60
N GLU A 93 6.97 33.39 7.11
CA GLU A 93 8.10 33.65 8.00
C GLU A 93 9.29 34.34 7.30
N GLY A 94 9.28 34.49 6.00
CA GLY A 94 10.29 35.23 5.25
C GLY A 94 11.56 34.46 4.89
N TYR A 95 11.56 33.11 4.99
CA TYR A 95 12.72 32.31 4.63
C TYR A 95 12.97 32.32 3.12
N GLU A 96 14.24 32.30 2.74
CA GLU A 96 14.67 32.19 1.33
C GLU A 96 14.78 30.74 0.88
N THR A 97 15.16 29.85 1.78
CA THR A 97 15.42 28.45 1.47
C THR A 97 15.14 27.57 2.69
N VAL A 98 14.23 26.58 2.55
CA VAL A 98 13.92 25.65 3.64
C VAL A 98 14.07 24.20 3.19
N LEU A 99 14.53 23.35 4.10
CA LEU A 99 14.49 21.91 3.97
C LEU A 99 13.17 21.41 4.53
N ILE A 100 12.49 20.54 3.78
CA ILE A 100 11.27 19.86 4.21
C ILE A 100 11.54 18.35 4.22
N LEU A 101 11.25 17.73 5.35
CA LEU A 101 11.38 16.29 5.58
C LEU A 101 10.03 15.74 6.02
N GLU A 102 9.70 14.52 5.61
CA GLU A 102 8.59 13.75 6.20
C GLU A 102 9.08 12.92 7.39
N GLU A 103 8.20 12.51 8.29
CA GLU A 103 8.55 11.81 9.55
C GLU A 103 9.33 10.50 9.37
N ASP A 104 9.34 9.94 8.17
CA ASP A 104 10.04 8.71 7.81
C ASP A 104 11.37 8.94 7.07
N PHE A 105 11.87 10.16 7.06
CA PHE A 105 13.22 10.44 6.54
C PHE A 105 14.28 9.62 7.27
N ASN A 106 15.28 9.14 6.54
CA ASN A 106 16.46 8.47 7.09
C ASN A 106 17.72 9.04 6.43
N PRO A 107 18.57 9.75 7.17
CA PRO A 107 19.83 10.26 6.62
C PRO A 107 20.75 9.09 6.23
N SER A 108 21.25 9.11 5.00
CA SER A 108 22.10 8.04 4.45
C SER A 108 23.58 8.42 4.37
N GLY A 109 23.91 9.67 4.68
CA GLY A 109 25.29 10.18 4.62
C GLY A 109 25.41 11.57 5.22
N GLU A 110 26.50 12.26 4.89
CA GLU A 110 26.68 13.65 5.28
C GLU A 110 25.71 14.56 4.53
N TYR A 111 25.28 15.62 5.19
CA TYR A 111 24.45 16.64 4.58
C TYR A 111 25.18 17.32 3.40
N PRO A 112 24.48 17.74 2.31
CA PRO A 112 25.10 18.40 1.18
C PRO A 112 25.92 19.60 1.61
N SER A 113 27.19 19.64 1.24
CA SER A 113 28.05 20.76 1.58
C SER A 113 27.57 22.06 0.92
N ARG A 114 27.95 23.20 1.48
CA ARG A 114 27.65 24.51 0.88
C ARG A 114 28.20 24.64 -0.55
N LEU A 115 29.29 23.95 -0.85
CA LEU A 115 29.86 23.93 -2.19
C LEU A 115 28.91 23.26 -3.16
N VAL A 116 28.42 22.06 -2.84
CA VAL A 116 27.44 21.32 -3.65
C VAL A 116 26.14 22.12 -3.83
N LEU A 117 25.63 22.72 -2.76
CA LEU A 117 24.42 23.57 -2.84
C LEU A 117 24.65 24.83 -3.70
N SER A 118 25.90 25.35 -3.79
CA SER A 118 26.20 26.51 -4.65
C SER A 118 26.21 26.18 -6.15
N GLU A 119 26.27 24.89 -6.50
CA GLU A 119 26.24 24.43 -7.90
C GLU A 119 24.81 24.30 -8.46
N VAL A 120 23.80 24.42 -7.60
CA VAL A 120 22.38 24.38 -8.01
C VAL A 120 22.03 25.65 -8.76
N PRO A 121 21.40 25.57 -9.95
CA PRO A 121 21.02 26.75 -10.72
C PRO A 121 20.11 27.72 -9.96
N ASP A 122 20.24 29.02 -10.23
CA ASP A 122 19.49 30.09 -9.54
C ASP A 122 17.98 30.05 -9.84
N ASP A 123 17.56 29.42 -10.92
CA ASP A 123 16.15 29.23 -11.29
C ASP A 123 15.47 28.09 -10.55
N CYS A 124 16.15 27.41 -9.64
CA CYS A 124 15.62 26.28 -8.86
C CYS A 124 14.43 26.70 -8.01
N SER A 125 13.31 25.99 -8.16
CA SER A 125 12.13 26.11 -7.30
C SER A 125 12.14 25.04 -6.22
N ILE A 126 12.45 23.77 -6.58
CA ILE A 126 12.57 22.63 -5.67
C ILE A 126 13.83 21.82 -6.01
N LEU A 127 14.51 21.34 -4.98
CA LEU A 127 15.69 20.47 -5.08
C LEU A 127 15.47 19.20 -4.27
N TYR A 128 15.33 18.07 -4.95
CA TYR A 128 15.21 16.77 -4.29
C TYR A 128 16.55 16.31 -3.73
N LEU A 129 16.54 15.85 -2.48
CA LEU A 129 17.68 15.22 -1.81
C LEU A 129 17.63 13.69 -1.84
N ASP A 130 16.44 13.17 -2.05
CA ASP A 130 16.17 11.79 -2.44
C ASP A 130 14.89 11.73 -3.28
N ARG A 131 14.80 10.79 -4.20
CA ARG A 131 13.67 10.64 -5.13
C ARG A 131 13.67 9.30 -5.86
N ASN A 132 12.52 8.94 -6.40
CA ASN A 132 12.41 7.87 -7.37
C ASN A 132 12.19 8.46 -8.77
N ALA A 133 13.17 8.29 -9.68
CA ALA A 133 13.00 8.65 -11.08
C ALA A 133 11.99 7.70 -11.74
N MET A 134 10.92 8.28 -12.31
CA MET A 134 9.83 7.55 -12.99
C MET A 134 9.93 7.64 -14.52
N CYS A 135 10.99 8.22 -15.01
CA CYS A 135 11.29 8.40 -16.43
C CYS A 135 12.63 7.77 -16.83
N SER A 136 12.89 7.65 -18.12
CA SER A 136 14.20 7.19 -18.58
C SER A 136 15.28 8.26 -18.35
N PRO A 137 16.56 7.87 -18.19
CA PRO A 137 17.66 8.82 -17.99
C PRO A 137 17.79 9.89 -19.10
N ASN A 138 17.32 9.59 -20.30
CA ASN A 138 17.35 10.51 -21.44
C ASN A 138 16.32 11.66 -21.33
N GLU A 139 15.35 11.54 -20.43
CA GLU A 139 14.34 12.56 -20.16
C GLU A 139 14.78 13.54 -19.08
N GLU A 140 15.96 13.32 -18.52
CA GLU A 140 16.61 14.17 -17.54
C GLU A 140 17.80 14.90 -18.15
N THR A 141 18.16 16.05 -17.60
CA THR A 141 19.34 16.80 -18.06
C THR A 141 20.36 16.90 -16.93
N ARG A 142 21.50 16.26 -17.07
CA ARG A 142 22.62 16.42 -16.16
C ARG A 142 23.21 17.81 -16.32
N ILE A 143 23.16 18.64 -15.26
CA ILE A 143 23.69 20.00 -15.24
C ILE A 143 25.19 19.99 -14.97
N ASN A 144 25.60 19.22 -13.96
CA ASN A 144 27.00 19.00 -13.59
C ASN A 144 27.14 17.65 -12.86
N GLU A 145 28.26 17.39 -12.20
CA GLU A 145 28.49 16.14 -11.47
C GLU A 145 27.47 15.89 -10.37
N ASN A 146 27.08 16.96 -9.66
CA ASN A 146 26.24 16.89 -8.46
C ASN A 146 24.76 17.18 -8.70
N VAL A 147 24.38 17.76 -9.84
CA VAL A 147 23.03 18.29 -10.08
C VAL A 147 22.44 17.80 -11.38
N THR A 148 21.21 17.30 -11.31
CA THR A 148 20.39 16.90 -12.45
C THR A 148 19.09 17.69 -12.48
N LYS A 149 18.69 18.22 -13.64
CA LYS A 149 17.34 18.74 -13.88
C LYS A 149 16.43 17.55 -14.09
N VAL A 150 15.42 17.39 -13.23
CA VAL A 150 14.66 16.16 -13.15
C VAL A 150 13.56 16.10 -14.21
N GLY A 151 13.31 14.89 -14.69
CA GLY A 151 12.11 14.49 -15.39
C GLY A 151 10.98 14.12 -14.45
N TYR A 152 10.15 13.15 -14.86
CA TYR A 152 9.07 12.64 -14.00
C TYR A 152 9.65 11.90 -12.79
N THR A 153 9.24 12.31 -11.59
CA THR A 153 9.83 11.79 -10.34
C THR A 153 8.83 11.76 -9.19
N TYR A 154 8.99 10.80 -8.29
CA TYR A 154 8.21 10.60 -7.06
C TYR A 154 9.09 10.76 -5.82
N ASN A 155 8.45 10.64 -4.67
CA ASN A 155 8.98 10.74 -3.30
C ASN A 155 9.34 12.17 -2.86
N ASN A 156 8.48 12.70 -2.00
CA ASN A 156 8.60 14.04 -1.46
C ASN A 156 9.06 14.05 0.01
N HIS A 157 9.69 12.96 0.48
CA HIS A 157 10.07 12.82 1.89
C HIS A 157 11.30 13.64 2.30
N ALA A 158 12.11 14.13 1.32
CA ALA A 158 13.28 14.97 1.59
C ALA A 158 13.59 15.91 0.40
N TYR A 159 13.26 17.18 0.54
CA TYR A 159 13.53 18.18 -0.48
C TYR A 159 13.76 19.58 0.10
N ILE A 160 14.44 20.41 -0.68
CA ILE A 160 14.63 21.82 -0.39
C ILE A 160 13.73 22.65 -1.32
N VAL A 161 13.01 23.63 -0.78
CA VAL A 161 12.23 24.59 -1.55
C VAL A 161 12.77 25.98 -1.38
N THR A 162 12.92 26.72 -2.50
CA THR A 162 13.36 28.12 -2.50
C THR A 162 12.17 29.05 -2.32
N ARG A 163 12.41 30.28 -1.91
CA ARG A 163 11.36 31.32 -1.78
C ARG A 163 10.55 31.46 -3.08
N LYS A 164 11.24 31.41 -4.22
CA LYS A 164 10.61 31.38 -5.55
C LYS A 164 9.66 30.20 -5.67
N GLY A 165 10.13 28.98 -5.34
CA GLY A 165 9.33 27.77 -5.39
C GLY A 165 8.16 27.79 -4.41
N MET A 166 8.35 28.31 -3.18
CA MET A 166 7.27 28.51 -2.21
C MET A 166 6.15 29.38 -2.79
N LYS A 167 6.52 30.53 -3.37
CA LYS A 167 5.55 31.43 -3.99
C LYS A 167 4.80 30.76 -5.14
N GLU A 168 5.48 30.00 -5.98
CA GLU A 168 4.88 29.30 -7.11
C GLU A 168 3.91 28.21 -6.67
N VAL A 169 4.19 27.50 -5.57
CA VAL A 169 3.26 26.53 -4.96
C VAL A 169 2.04 27.26 -4.37
N ILE A 170 2.24 28.36 -3.64
CA ILE A 170 1.14 29.15 -3.04
C ILE A 170 0.23 29.74 -4.12
N ASP A 171 0.79 30.26 -5.20
CA ASP A 171 0.06 30.85 -6.32
C ASP A 171 -0.59 29.79 -7.22
N SER A 172 -0.28 28.51 -7.03
CA SER A 172 -0.87 27.42 -7.81
C SER A 172 -2.36 27.23 -7.48
N LYS A 173 -3.06 26.50 -8.34
CA LYS A 173 -4.46 26.13 -8.12
C LYS A 173 -4.64 24.85 -7.28
N ILE A 174 -3.62 24.47 -6.50
CA ILE A 174 -3.64 23.18 -5.80
C ILE A 174 -4.78 23.08 -4.77
N LEU A 175 -5.10 24.14 -4.05
CA LEU A 175 -6.20 24.10 -3.07
C LEU A 175 -7.58 23.91 -3.72
N ASP A 176 -7.76 24.32 -4.96
CA ASP A 176 -8.99 24.10 -5.72
C ASP A 176 -8.96 22.75 -6.47
N ASN A 177 -7.82 22.07 -6.49
CA ASN A 177 -7.57 20.86 -7.25
C ASN A 177 -6.60 19.91 -6.50
N ILE A 178 -6.91 19.56 -5.25
CA ILE A 178 -6.05 18.66 -4.48
C ILE A 178 -5.90 17.33 -5.21
N ILE A 179 -4.65 16.98 -5.48
CA ILE A 179 -4.18 15.70 -5.96
C ILE A 179 -3.09 15.17 -5.03
N ILE A 180 -2.56 14.04 -5.33
CA ILE A 180 -1.49 13.38 -4.56
C ILE A 180 -0.21 14.19 -4.67
N SER A 181 0.53 14.37 -3.57
CA SER A 181 1.77 15.17 -3.52
C SER A 181 2.82 14.70 -4.54
N ASP A 182 2.94 13.38 -4.74
CA ASP A 182 3.86 12.78 -5.71
C ASP A 182 3.54 13.10 -7.17
N GLU A 183 2.30 13.47 -7.47
CA GLU A 183 1.92 13.93 -8.81
C GLU A 183 1.84 15.46 -8.90
N PHE A 184 1.64 16.15 -7.79
CA PHE A 184 1.57 17.62 -7.79
C PHE A 184 2.89 18.26 -8.23
N PHE A 185 4.01 17.88 -7.63
CA PHE A 185 5.31 18.48 -7.98
C PHE A 185 5.75 18.17 -9.42
N PRO A 186 5.61 16.96 -9.95
CA PRO A 186 5.81 16.71 -11.38
C PRO A 186 4.84 17.49 -12.27
N ALA A 187 3.57 17.64 -11.87
CA ALA A 187 2.59 18.36 -12.68
C ALA A 187 2.91 19.87 -12.78
N ILE A 188 3.25 20.53 -11.64
CA ILE A 188 3.61 21.94 -11.65
C ILE A 188 4.92 22.17 -12.42
N ASN A 189 5.87 21.23 -12.37
CA ASN A 189 7.11 21.22 -13.17
C ASN A 189 6.89 20.89 -14.65
N GLY A 190 5.72 20.35 -15.03
CA GLY A 190 5.40 19.96 -16.40
C GLY A 190 5.98 18.62 -16.85
N THR A 191 6.41 17.77 -15.91
CA THR A 191 7.08 16.48 -16.18
C THR A 191 6.23 15.26 -15.84
N SER A 192 5.03 15.41 -15.26
CA SER A 192 4.12 14.32 -14.97
C SER A 192 3.61 13.63 -16.25
N ASP A 193 3.36 12.33 -16.17
CA ASP A 193 2.66 11.59 -17.23
C ASP A 193 1.16 11.97 -17.32
N ARG A 194 0.63 12.62 -16.28
CA ARG A 194 -0.75 13.11 -16.20
C ARG A 194 -0.90 14.43 -16.94
N LYS A 195 -1.24 14.37 -18.23
CA LYS A 195 -1.45 15.55 -19.07
C LYS A 195 -2.61 16.43 -18.60
N ASP A 196 -3.61 15.84 -17.97
CA ASP A 196 -4.73 16.55 -17.34
C ASP A 196 -4.25 17.38 -16.14
N ALA A 197 -3.37 16.83 -15.29
CA ALA A 197 -2.76 17.55 -14.19
C ALA A 197 -1.85 18.69 -14.68
N ILE A 198 -0.99 18.42 -15.66
CA ILE A 198 -0.14 19.44 -16.30
C ILE A 198 -0.98 20.60 -16.86
N LYS A 199 -2.07 20.30 -17.57
CA LYS A 199 -2.95 21.32 -18.16
C LYS A 199 -3.50 22.32 -17.13
N ILE A 200 -3.69 21.88 -15.89
CA ILE A 200 -4.31 22.68 -14.81
C ILE A 200 -3.27 23.33 -13.93
N LEU A 201 -2.19 22.62 -13.60
CA LEU A 201 -1.24 22.98 -12.56
C LEU A 201 0.11 23.46 -13.07
N HIS A 202 0.48 23.16 -14.32
CA HIS A 202 1.81 23.51 -14.85
C HIS A 202 2.10 25.00 -14.75
N ASN A 203 3.27 25.31 -14.18
CA ASN A 203 3.85 26.64 -14.15
C ASN A 203 5.23 26.58 -14.83
N PRO A 204 5.42 27.23 -16.00
CA PRO A 204 6.69 27.16 -16.74
C PRO A 204 7.87 27.82 -16.00
N LYS A 205 7.61 28.55 -14.92
CA LYS A 205 8.64 29.13 -14.05
C LYS A 205 9.08 28.17 -12.96
N PHE A 206 8.28 27.15 -12.62
CA PHE A 206 8.65 26.15 -11.63
C PHE A 206 9.67 25.19 -12.22
N VAL A 207 10.84 25.10 -11.62
CA VAL A 207 11.94 24.25 -12.10
C VAL A 207 12.42 23.34 -10.98
N ALA A 208 12.42 22.04 -11.24
CA ALA A 208 12.84 21.03 -10.30
C ALA A 208 14.22 20.45 -10.65
N TYR A 209 15.07 20.34 -9.64
CA TYR A 209 16.38 19.70 -9.71
C TYR A 209 16.50 18.60 -8.65
N ALA A 210 17.50 17.75 -8.77
CA ALA A 210 17.91 16.78 -7.76
C ALA A 210 19.42 16.78 -7.57
N LEU A 211 19.85 16.47 -6.35
CA LEU A 211 21.25 16.14 -6.08
C LEU A 211 21.53 14.66 -6.38
N ASN A 212 22.69 14.40 -6.98
CA ASN A 212 23.13 13.07 -7.40
C ASN A 212 23.87 12.30 -6.28
N GLY A 213 23.54 12.47 -5.02
CA GLY A 213 24.36 11.97 -3.93
C GLY A 213 23.70 11.01 -2.95
N GLY A 214 22.39 10.78 -3.02
CA GLY A 214 21.72 9.87 -2.07
C GLY A 214 21.86 10.30 -0.61
N TYR A 215 21.51 11.54 -0.30
CA TYR A 215 21.67 12.15 1.04
C TYR A 215 20.64 11.66 2.06
N PHE A 216 19.51 11.20 1.59
CA PHE A 216 18.43 10.65 2.40
C PHE A 216 17.93 9.35 1.77
N ASN A 217 17.25 8.57 2.59
CA ASN A 217 16.42 7.45 2.17
C ASN A 217 15.11 7.56 2.94
N GLN A 218 14.08 6.94 2.43
CA GLN A 218 12.83 6.75 3.16
C GLN A 218 12.95 5.50 4.03
N ILE A 219 12.54 5.58 5.30
CA ILE A 219 12.43 4.39 6.14
C ILE A 219 11.29 3.55 5.56
N SER A 220 11.65 2.53 4.83
CA SER A 220 10.69 1.54 4.37
C SER A 220 10.27 0.65 5.55
N ASN A 221 9.34 1.14 6.36
CA ASN A 221 8.62 0.29 7.29
C ASN A 221 7.68 -0.59 6.48
N ARG A 222 8.21 -1.67 5.92
CA ARG A 222 7.43 -2.67 5.16
C ARG A 222 6.26 -3.24 5.96
N ASN A 223 6.21 -2.99 7.25
CA ASN A 223 5.21 -3.46 8.20
C ASN A 223 4.28 -2.37 8.75
N THR A 224 4.37 -1.11 8.30
CA THR A 224 3.50 -0.04 8.77
C THR A 224 2.46 0.34 7.72
N THR A 225 1.23 0.41 8.15
CA THR A 225 0.12 0.90 7.34
C THR A 225 0.26 2.40 7.16
N SER A 226 0.27 2.85 5.93
CA SER A 226 0.32 4.27 5.61
C SER A 226 -1.01 4.96 5.91
N LEU A 227 -0.97 6.13 6.56
CA LEU A 227 -2.15 6.99 6.74
C LEU A 227 -2.66 7.58 5.44
N THR A 228 -1.86 7.57 4.38
CA THR A 228 -2.33 7.94 3.05
C THR A 228 -3.34 6.95 2.50
N GLU A 229 -3.26 5.68 2.89
CA GLU A 229 -4.12 4.60 2.40
C GLU A 229 -5.22 4.20 3.38
N PHE A 230 -4.96 4.28 4.70
CA PHE A 230 -5.86 3.77 5.74
C PHE A 230 -6.13 4.82 6.83
N PRO A 231 -7.31 4.79 7.46
CA PRO A 231 -7.65 5.72 8.54
C PRO A 231 -6.84 5.47 9.83
N PRO A 232 -6.71 6.50 10.71
CA PRO A 232 -5.84 6.46 11.89
C PRO A 232 -6.14 5.34 12.89
N GLU A 233 -7.39 4.95 13.06
CA GLU A 233 -7.79 3.85 13.94
C GLU A 233 -7.19 2.52 13.51
N VAL A 234 -6.91 2.37 12.22
CA VAL A 234 -6.27 1.20 11.63
C VAL A 234 -4.76 1.24 11.83
N VAL A 235 -4.14 2.43 11.63
CA VAL A 235 -2.68 2.64 11.74
C VAL A 235 -2.20 2.66 13.19
N ASN A 236 -2.90 3.37 14.07
CA ASN A 236 -2.47 3.58 15.46
C ASN A 236 -2.48 2.30 16.32
N THR A 237 -3.32 1.32 15.97
CA THR A 237 -3.34 0.03 16.69
C THR A 237 -2.04 -0.76 16.47
N ASN A 238 -1.35 -0.58 15.35
CA ASN A 238 -0.09 -1.24 15.07
C ASN A 238 1.10 -0.60 15.80
N ARG A 239 1.14 0.73 15.92
CA ARG A 239 2.25 1.44 16.57
C ARG A 239 2.31 1.22 18.09
N LYS A 240 1.18 1.06 18.77
CA LYS A 240 1.14 0.84 20.23
C LYS A 240 1.60 -0.55 20.69
N LYS A 241 1.61 -1.55 19.79
CA LYS A 241 1.90 -2.95 20.12
C LYS A 241 3.34 -3.39 19.82
N LEU A 242 4.09 -2.65 19.02
CA LEU A 242 5.52 -2.94 18.80
C LEU A 242 6.38 -2.87 20.07
N ASN A 243 5.85 -2.27 21.16
CA ASN A 243 6.54 -2.12 22.45
C ASN A 243 5.98 -3.00 23.59
N THR A 244 5.06 -3.92 23.32
CA THR A 244 4.54 -4.83 24.34
C THR A 244 4.86 -6.27 24.00
N THR A 245 5.88 -6.81 24.66
CA THR A 245 6.17 -8.24 24.74
C THR A 245 5.02 -8.95 25.46
N GLY A 246 4.00 -9.32 24.72
CA GLY A 246 2.89 -10.13 25.20
C GLY A 246 2.84 -11.43 24.41
N SER A 247 3.43 -12.48 24.98
CA SER A 247 3.37 -13.83 24.42
C SER A 247 1.93 -14.36 24.46
N HIS A 248 1.30 -14.50 23.30
CA HIS A 248 0.09 -15.33 23.21
C HIS A 248 0.49 -16.79 23.18
N LYS A 249 0.44 -17.45 24.34
CA LYS A 249 0.88 -18.82 24.62
C LYS A 249 0.18 -19.93 23.82
N ARG A 250 -0.70 -19.64 22.86
CA ARG A 250 -1.48 -20.65 22.17
C ARG A 250 -0.79 -21.27 20.96
N TYR A 251 0.21 -20.59 20.39
CA TYR A 251 0.84 -20.97 19.12
C TYR A 251 2.36 -21.15 19.17
N ASP A 252 2.99 -20.96 20.30
CA ASP A 252 4.42 -21.31 20.50
C ASP A 252 4.61 -22.82 20.72
N LYS A 253 3.90 -23.65 19.98
CA LYS A 253 4.20 -25.09 19.96
C LYS A 253 5.42 -25.35 19.10
N PRO A 254 6.34 -26.20 19.56
CA PRO A 254 7.44 -26.66 18.72
C PRO A 254 6.88 -27.28 17.43
N SER A 255 7.55 -27.08 16.32
CA SER A 255 7.17 -27.61 15.01
C SER A 255 6.80 -29.09 15.13
N ILE A 256 5.50 -29.40 14.99
CA ILE A 256 5.03 -30.77 14.92
C ILE A 256 5.56 -31.34 13.60
N SER A 257 6.18 -32.51 13.63
CA SER A 257 6.61 -33.20 12.41
C SER A 257 5.44 -33.34 11.44
N PRO A 258 5.65 -33.06 10.13
CA PRO A 258 4.57 -33.19 9.16
C PRO A 258 3.94 -34.57 9.25
N ASN A 259 2.62 -34.63 9.44
CA ASN A 259 1.88 -35.88 9.39
C ASN A 259 1.47 -36.14 7.92
N PRO A 260 2.15 -37.04 7.19
CA PRO A 260 1.80 -37.33 5.81
C PRO A 260 0.41 -38.00 5.66
N ASN A 261 -0.15 -38.46 6.77
CA ASN A 261 -1.48 -39.05 6.85
C ASN A 261 -2.53 -38.08 7.39
N HIS A 262 -2.26 -36.75 7.29
CA HIS A 262 -3.24 -35.77 7.73
C HIS A 262 -4.56 -35.94 6.94
N PRO A 263 -5.74 -35.94 7.60
CA PRO A 263 -7.01 -36.27 6.94
C PRO A 263 -7.31 -35.41 5.71
N ILE A 264 -6.98 -34.12 5.74
CA ILE A 264 -7.22 -33.20 4.62
C ILE A 264 -6.39 -33.55 3.36
N LEU A 265 -5.29 -34.32 3.50
CA LEU A 265 -4.44 -34.75 2.39
C LEU A 265 -4.92 -36.08 1.77
N ASN A 266 -5.92 -36.75 2.34
CA ASN A 266 -6.43 -38.01 1.85
C ASN A 266 -7.63 -37.80 0.91
N ASP A 267 -7.37 -37.69 -0.38
CA ASP A 267 -8.38 -37.56 -1.44
C ASP A 267 -8.70 -38.89 -2.16
N SER A 268 -8.37 -40.01 -1.56
CA SER A 268 -8.60 -41.35 -2.15
C SER A 268 -10.07 -41.62 -2.49
N ASN A 269 -10.99 -40.99 -1.76
CA ASN A 269 -12.42 -40.92 -2.12
C ASN A 269 -12.79 -39.42 -2.23
N TRP A 270 -12.72 -38.88 -3.44
CA TRP A 270 -12.95 -37.48 -3.70
C TRP A 270 -14.37 -37.01 -3.34
N ASP A 271 -15.37 -37.80 -3.60
CA ASP A 271 -16.76 -37.42 -3.30
C ASP A 271 -16.97 -37.27 -1.77
N GLU A 272 -16.41 -38.17 -0.98
CA GLU A 272 -16.47 -38.08 0.47
C GLU A 272 -15.60 -36.94 1.00
N TRP A 273 -14.46 -36.67 0.35
CA TRP A 273 -13.64 -35.48 0.64
C TRP A 273 -14.44 -34.19 0.41
N CYS A 274 -15.09 -34.07 -0.74
CA CYS A 274 -15.92 -32.90 -1.05
C CYS A 274 -17.08 -32.73 -0.05
N LYS A 275 -17.81 -33.82 0.27
CA LYS A 275 -18.90 -33.79 1.26
C LYS A 275 -18.42 -33.33 2.65
N LYS A 276 -17.20 -33.71 3.04
CA LYS A 276 -16.63 -33.34 4.34
C LYS A 276 -16.22 -31.83 4.37
N TYR A 277 -15.65 -31.31 3.28
CA TYR A 277 -14.92 -30.06 3.30
C TYR A 277 -15.57 -28.91 2.52
N ILE A 278 -16.49 -29.20 1.61
CA ILE A 278 -17.16 -28.17 0.79
C ILE A 278 -18.60 -27.99 1.27
N ASN A 279 -19.09 -26.75 1.19
CA ASN A 279 -20.47 -26.44 1.52
C ASN A 279 -21.45 -27.20 0.58
N PRO A 280 -22.49 -27.82 1.11
CA PRO A 280 -23.46 -28.60 0.29
C PRO A 280 -24.10 -27.79 -0.85
N LEU A 281 -24.38 -26.50 -0.65
CA LEU A 281 -24.97 -25.64 -1.70
C LEU A 281 -24.00 -25.33 -2.84
N VAL A 282 -22.70 -25.35 -2.58
CA VAL A 282 -21.67 -25.29 -3.63
C VAL A 282 -21.67 -26.61 -4.44
N LEU A 283 -21.76 -27.75 -3.74
CA LEU A 283 -21.80 -29.07 -4.38
C LEU A 283 -23.04 -29.27 -5.24
N SER A 284 -24.21 -28.78 -4.80
CA SER A 284 -25.45 -28.81 -5.57
C SER A 284 -25.54 -27.78 -6.69
N LYS A 285 -24.57 -26.84 -6.75
CA LYS A 285 -24.51 -25.71 -7.70
C LYS A 285 -25.67 -24.73 -7.56
N GLU A 286 -26.26 -24.62 -6.38
CA GLU A 286 -27.33 -23.70 -6.06
C GLU A 286 -26.73 -22.31 -5.72
N TYR A 287 -25.94 -21.76 -6.62
CA TYR A 287 -25.10 -20.57 -6.40
C TYR A 287 -25.90 -19.34 -6.04
N ASP A 288 -27.05 -19.11 -6.70
CA ASP A 288 -27.90 -17.94 -6.46
C ASP A 288 -28.46 -17.84 -5.04
N LEU A 289 -28.46 -18.96 -4.30
CA LEU A 289 -28.91 -18.98 -2.90
C LEU A 289 -27.84 -18.55 -1.91
N ILE A 290 -26.58 -18.50 -2.32
CA ILE A 290 -25.43 -18.32 -1.42
C ILE A 290 -24.53 -17.16 -1.78
N ILE A 291 -24.71 -16.54 -2.96
CA ILE A 291 -23.87 -15.46 -3.44
C ILE A 291 -24.37 -14.13 -2.87
N ASP A 292 -23.44 -13.33 -2.33
CA ASP A 292 -23.62 -11.93 -1.97
C ASP A 292 -22.58 -11.07 -2.71
N GLU A 293 -22.92 -9.85 -3.06
CA GLU A 293 -22.03 -8.88 -3.74
C GLU A 293 -21.80 -7.65 -2.85
N PRO A 294 -20.93 -7.73 -1.83
CA PRO A 294 -20.69 -6.64 -0.90
C PRO A 294 -20.05 -5.39 -1.54
N CYS A 295 -19.34 -5.57 -2.65
CA CYS A 295 -18.78 -4.50 -3.48
C CYS A 295 -18.97 -4.86 -4.95
N THR A 296 -18.95 -3.87 -5.82
CA THR A 296 -19.07 -4.09 -7.28
C THR A 296 -18.10 -5.14 -7.78
N HIS A 297 -18.62 -6.21 -8.35
CA HIS A 297 -17.88 -7.39 -8.87
C HIS A 297 -16.99 -8.11 -7.85
N VAL A 298 -17.24 -7.91 -6.56
CA VAL A 298 -16.64 -8.68 -5.48
C VAL A 298 -17.74 -9.55 -4.86
N TYR A 299 -17.61 -10.83 -4.99
CA TYR A 299 -18.62 -11.81 -4.54
C TYR A 299 -18.14 -12.55 -3.33
N THR A 300 -19.06 -12.83 -2.39
CA THR A 300 -18.79 -13.67 -1.20
C THR A 300 -19.82 -14.78 -1.11
N PHE A 301 -19.39 -15.94 -0.65
CA PHE A 301 -20.26 -17.10 -0.48
C PHE A 301 -19.64 -18.13 0.46
N PRO A 302 -20.46 -18.90 1.22
CA PRO A 302 -19.98 -19.99 2.06
C PRO A 302 -19.44 -21.11 1.17
N PHE A 303 -18.13 -21.36 1.24
CA PHE A 303 -17.46 -22.33 0.39
C PHE A 303 -16.95 -23.54 1.18
N PHE A 304 -16.24 -23.31 2.28
CA PHE A 304 -15.64 -24.38 3.07
C PHE A 304 -16.39 -24.65 4.37
N THR A 305 -16.34 -25.90 4.80
CA THR A 305 -16.82 -26.31 6.13
C THR A 305 -15.81 -25.95 7.23
N LYS A 306 -16.27 -26.02 8.48
CA LYS A 306 -15.38 -25.84 9.63
C LYS A 306 -14.24 -26.85 9.66
N ALA A 307 -14.51 -28.10 9.28
CA ALA A 307 -13.50 -29.14 9.24
C ALA A 307 -12.32 -28.79 8.31
N PHE A 308 -12.60 -28.23 7.13
CA PHE A 308 -11.56 -27.76 6.23
C PHE A 308 -10.70 -26.68 6.86
N CYS A 309 -11.33 -25.66 7.43
CA CYS A 309 -10.65 -24.53 8.01
C CYS A 309 -9.73 -24.92 9.18
N ASP A 310 -10.26 -25.71 10.10
CA ASP A 310 -9.50 -26.18 11.27
C ASP A 310 -8.31 -27.06 10.85
N GLU A 311 -8.56 -28.04 9.98
CA GLU A 311 -7.54 -29.00 9.57
C GLU A 311 -6.46 -28.37 8.69
N LEU A 312 -6.80 -27.35 7.89
CA LEU A 312 -5.80 -26.65 7.09
C LEU A 312 -4.93 -25.72 7.96
N ILE A 313 -5.50 -25.05 8.96
CA ILE A 313 -4.72 -24.28 9.94
C ILE A 313 -3.77 -25.22 10.68
N GLU A 314 -4.26 -26.35 11.19
CA GLU A 314 -3.43 -27.34 11.88
C GLU A 314 -2.27 -27.79 10.99
N LEU A 315 -2.55 -28.16 9.74
CA LEU A 315 -1.52 -28.56 8.78
C LEU A 315 -0.51 -27.45 8.51
N SER A 316 -0.95 -26.20 8.37
CA SER A 316 -0.07 -25.05 8.08
C SER A 316 0.89 -24.77 9.22
N GLU A 317 0.47 -24.92 10.47
CA GLU A 317 1.33 -24.71 11.66
C GLU A 317 2.36 -25.83 11.85
N THR A 318 2.30 -26.92 11.10
CA THR A 318 3.37 -27.94 11.08
C THR A 318 4.60 -27.52 10.28
N LYS A 319 4.51 -26.43 9.50
CA LYS A 319 5.58 -25.94 8.64
C LYS A 319 6.15 -24.62 9.15
N GLN A 320 7.41 -24.37 8.82
CA GLN A 320 8.00 -23.07 9.06
C GLN A 320 7.36 -22.04 8.11
N TRP A 321 6.92 -20.93 8.69
CA TRP A 321 6.37 -19.81 7.91
C TRP A 321 7.51 -19.06 7.22
N VAL A 322 7.28 -18.70 5.96
CA VAL A 322 8.25 -18.00 5.12
C VAL A 322 7.85 -16.52 5.03
N ASN A 323 8.81 -15.64 5.29
CA ASN A 323 8.64 -14.20 5.15
C ASN A 323 9.29 -13.72 3.85
N ASN A 324 8.72 -12.66 3.26
CA ASN A 324 9.30 -11.98 2.10
C ASN A 324 9.43 -12.84 0.83
N ARG A 325 8.56 -13.82 0.61
CA ARG A 325 8.50 -14.56 -0.65
C ARG A 325 8.14 -13.64 -1.83
N HIS A 326 7.31 -12.64 -1.58
CA HIS A 326 6.97 -11.58 -2.55
C HIS A 326 7.81 -10.33 -2.28
N GLU A 327 8.60 -9.90 -3.24
CA GLU A 327 9.57 -8.81 -3.06
C GLU A 327 8.87 -7.46 -2.80
N PHE A 328 7.81 -7.14 -3.57
CA PHE A 328 7.11 -5.85 -3.48
C PHE A 328 5.96 -5.82 -2.47
N HIS A 329 5.38 -6.97 -2.18
CA HIS A 329 4.26 -7.13 -1.24
C HIS A 329 4.53 -8.32 -0.33
N PRO A 330 5.48 -8.20 0.61
CA PRO A 330 5.89 -9.32 1.43
C PRO A 330 4.73 -9.84 2.29
N THR A 331 4.61 -11.15 2.33
CA THR A 331 3.65 -11.89 3.15
C THR A 331 4.37 -12.88 4.06
N THR A 332 3.77 -13.19 5.20
CA THR A 332 4.14 -14.36 6.00
C THR A 332 3.25 -15.49 5.56
N ASP A 333 3.77 -16.38 4.72
CA ASP A 333 2.94 -17.38 4.04
C ASP A 333 3.61 -18.75 3.86
N ASN A 334 2.81 -19.73 3.46
CA ASN A 334 3.23 -21.03 2.97
C ASN A 334 2.46 -21.38 1.70
N LEU A 335 3.18 -21.84 0.66
CA LEU A 335 2.55 -22.39 -0.53
C LEU A 335 1.74 -23.64 -0.17
N LEU A 336 0.56 -23.81 -0.75
CA LEU A 336 -0.23 -25.05 -0.57
C LEU A 336 0.51 -26.28 -1.10
N GLU A 337 1.42 -26.10 -2.06
CA GLU A 337 2.33 -27.16 -2.53
C GLU A 337 3.23 -27.68 -1.40
N VAL A 338 3.80 -26.78 -0.59
CA VAL A 338 4.66 -27.13 0.56
C VAL A 338 3.88 -27.90 1.62
N LEU A 339 2.57 -27.66 1.70
CA LEU A 339 1.65 -28.39 2.59
C LEU A 339 1.19 -29.73 2.02
N GLY A 340 1.52 -30.05 0.77
CA GLY A 340 1.05 -31.26 0.08
C GLY A 340 -0.37 -31.13 -0.49
N MET A 341 -0.96 -29.94 -0.47
CA MET A 341 -2.33 -29.67 -0.91
C MET A 341 -2.47 -29.37 -2.40
N ASP A 342 -1.36 -29.25 -3.14
CA ASP A 342 -1.35 -28.71 -4.51
C ASP A 342 -2.34 -29.42 -5.44
N LYS A 343 -2.26 -30.75 -5.54
CA LYS A 343 -3.14 -31.55 -6.43
C LYS A 343 -4.60 -31.46 -6.02
N ILE A 344 -4.87 -31.58 -4.73
CA ILE A 344 -6.22 -31.53 -4.14
C ILE A 344 -6.83 -30.15 -4.43
N TYR A 345 -6.08 -29.10 -4.15
CA TYR A 345 -6.57 -27.74 -4.29
C TYR A 345 -6.74 -27.32 -5.76
N ASN A 346 -5.86 -27.81 -6.65
CA ASN A 346 -6.02 -27.61 -8.07
C ASN A 346 -7.31 -28.28 -8.62
N LYS A 347 -7.58 -29.52 -8.20
CA LYS A 347 -8.82 -30.21 -8.53
C LYS A 347 -10.05 -29.48 -8.02
N LEU A 348 -9.99 -28.99 -6.78
CA LEU A 348 -11.05 -28.19 -6.16
C LEU A 348 -11.33 -26.90 -6.95
N ILE A 349 -10.29 -26.14 -7.33
CA ILE A 349 -10.45 -24.93 -8.16
C ILE A 349 -11.15 -25.27 -9.47
N ASN A 350 -10.72 -26.32 -10.15
CA ASN A 350 -11.27 -26.70 -11.45
C ASN A 350 -12.72 -27.16 -11.38
N GLU A 351 -13.08 -27.96 -10.38
CA GLU A 351 -14.41 -28.59 -10.30
C GLU A 351 -15.46 -27.70 -9.62
N HIS A 352 -15.06 -26.80 -8.72
CA HIS A 352 -16.01 -26.05 -7.90
C HIS A 352 -15.85 -24.52 -7.98
N VAL A 353 -14.63 -23.99 -8.04
CA VAL A 353 -14.43 -22.53 -8.08
C VAL A 353 -14.64 -21.98 -9.49
N GLN A 354 -14.11 -22.64 -10.52
CA GLN A 354 -14.28 -22.17 -11.89
C GLN A 354 -15.73 -22.13 -12.38
N PRO A 355 -16.58 -23.16 -12.14
CA PRO A 355 -17.99 -23.07 -12.50
C PRO A 355 -18.71 -21.91 -11.82
N LEU A 356 -18.40 -21.64 -10.55
CA LEU A 356 -18.96 -20.53 -9.81
C LEU A 356 -18.45 -19.17 -10.36
N ALA A 357 -17.16 -19.06 -10.67
CA ALA A 357 -16.59 -17.86 -11.31
C ALA A 357 -17.23 -17.59 -12.68
N LYS A 358 -17.47 -18.64 -13.48
CA LYS A 358 -18.20 -18.51 -14.75
C LYS A 358 -19.62 -18.01 -14.55
N HIS A 359 -20.31 -18.50 -13.54
CA HIS A 359 -21.67 -18.07 -13.21
C HIS A 359 -21.73 -16.59 -12.84
N VAL A 360 -20.94 -16.15 -11.86
CA VAL A 360 -21.02 -14.76 -11.34
C VAL A 360 -20.50 -13.70 -12.32
N TYR A 361 -19.51 -14.04 -13.14
CA TYR A 361 -18.97 -13.12 -14.16
C TYR A 361 -19.55 -13.33 -15.55
N GLN A 362 -20.56 -14.20 -15.71
CA GLN A 362 -21.23 -14.48 -16.98
C GLN A 362 -20.24 -14.87 -18.09
N LEU A 363 -19.30 -15.77 -17.77
CA LEU A 363 -18.23 -16.18 -18.67
C LEU A 363 -18.61 -17.39 -19.55
N ASP A 364 -19.84 -17.89 -19.45
CA ASP A 364 -20.34 -18.99 -20.28
C ASP A 364 -20.35 -18.58 -21.76
N GLY A 365 -19.86 -19.49 -22.61
CA GLY A 365 -19.74 -19.22 -24.05
C GLY A 365 -18.56 -18.31 -24.44
N THR A 366 -17.73 -17.91 -23.47
CA THR A 366 -16.48 -17.16 -23.72
C THR A 366 -15.30 -18.12 -23.88
N SER A 367 -14.16 -17.59 -24.33
CA SER A 367 -12.88 -18.32 -24.37
C SER A 367 -12.21 -18.43 -22.99
N TRP A 368 -12.94 -18.21 -21.90
CA TRP A 368 -12.41 -18.33 -20.55
C TRP A 368 -12.06 -19.77 -20.22
N ASP A 369 -10.80 -20.02 -19.95
CA ASP A 369 -10.26 -21.27 -19.42
C ASP A 369 -9.25 -20.94 -18.32
N GLY A 370 -9.77 -20.84 -17.09
CA GLY A 370 -8.99 -20.43 -15.93
C GLY A 370 -8.14 -21.59 -15.40
N LEU A 371 -6.84 -21.38 -15.28
CA LEU A 371 -5.97 -22.26 -14.51
C LEU A 371 -5.54 -21.57 -13.23
N ARG A 372 -5.41 -22.38 -12.19
CA ARG A 372 -4.72 -21.97 -10.99
C ARG A 372 -3.24 -21.72 -11.29
N ASP A 373 -2.77 -20.50 -11.04
CA ASP A 373 -1.36 -20.13 -11.14
C ASP A 373 -0.66 -20.45 -9.81
N GLU A 374 -1.15 -19.91 -8.71
CA GLU A 374 -0.58 -20.10 -7.39
C GLU A 374 -1.66 -20.11 -6.30
N SER A 375 -1.41 -20.85 -5.21
CA SER A 375 -2.22 -20.79 -3.99
C SER A 375 -1.35 -20.91 -2.76
N PHE A 376 -1.63 -20.08 -1.78
CA PHE A 376 -0.86 -20.01 -0.54
C PHE A 376 -1.76 -19.61 0.64
N ILE A 377 -1.34 -19.99 1.84
CA ILE A 377 -1.97 -19.58 3.09
C ILE A 377 -1.14 -18.48 3.72
N ILE A 378 -1.76 -17.36 4.08
CA ILE A 378 -1.13 -16.23 4.74
C ILE A 378 -1.51 -16.23 6.21
N ARG A 379 -0.55 -15.85 7.05
CA ARG A 379 -0.75 -15.60 8.48
C ARG A 379 -0.51 -14.12 8.78
N TYR A 380 -1.57 -13.42 9.24
CA TYR A 380 -1.46 -12.06 9.73
C TYR A 380 -1.55 -12.05 11.24
N ARG A 381 -0.60 -11.39 11.90
CA ARG A 381 -0.63 -11.13 13.35
C ARG A 381 0.10 -9.83 13.72
N PRO A 382 -0.30 -9.16 14.82
CA PRO A 382 0.25 -7.86 15.20
C PRO A 382 1.77 -7.84 15.40
N GLU A 383 2.34 -8.95 15.88
CA GLU A 383 3.76 -9.08 16.22
C GLU A 383 4.66 -9.37 15.00
N GLU A 384 4.06 -9.76 13.87
CA GLU A 384 4.77 -10.06 12.62
C GLU A 384 4.26 -9.12 11.51
N GLN A 385 3.62 -9.69 10.51
CA GLN A 385 2.95 -8.94 9.47
C GLN A 385 1.46 -8.82 9.81
N ALA A 386 1.03 -7.62 10.16
CA ALA A 386 -0.37 -7.39 10.54
C ALA A 386 -1.29 -7.09 9.35
N HIS A 387 -0.75 -6.64 8.21
CA HIS A 387 -1.50 -6.11 7.07
C HIS A 387 -0.75 -6.31 5.75
N LEU A 388 -1.40 -5.98 4.64
CA LEU A 388 -0.80 -5.89 3.32
C LEU A 388 -1.25 -4.59 2.64
N GLY A 389 -0.29 -3.81 2.11
CA GLY A 389 -0.53 -2.54 1.42
C GLY A 389 -1.41 -2.69 0.16
N ILE A 390 -1.90 -1.57 -0.34
CA ILE A 390 -2.76 -1.56 -1.54
C ILE A 390 -1.97 -2.00 -2.75
N HIS A 391 -2.47 -3.05 -3.42
CA HIS A 391 -1.87 -3.64 -4.62
C HIS A 391 -2.95 -4.16 -5.57
N HIS A 392 -2.55 -4.68 -6.70
CA HIS A 392 -3.35 -5.55 -7.56
C HIS A 392 -2.61 -6.87 -7.75
N ASP A 393 -3.36 -7.92 -7.99
CA ASP A 393 -2.79 -9.24 -8.23
C ASP A 393 -2.45 -9.45 -9.69
N HIS A 394 -1.43 -10.26 -9.96
CA HIS A 394 -1.13 -10.75 -11.31
C HIS A 394 -2.04 -11.94 -11.70
N SER A 395 -3.35 -11.78 -11.50
CA SER A 395 -4.36 -12.78 -11.83
C SER A 395 -5.52 -12.16 -12.57
N ASN A 396 -6.31 -12.97 -13.26
CA ASN A 396 -7.59 -12.52 -13.81
C ASN A 396 -8.67 -12.53 -12.72
N ILE A 397 -8.67 -13.58 -11.90
CA ILE A 397 -9.55 -13.73 -10.74
C ILE A 397 -8.69 -14.14 -9.54
N THR A 398 -8.95 -13.51 -8.41
CA THR A 398 -8.38 -13.88 -7.10
C THR A 398 -9.47 -14.42 -6.20
N THR A 399 -9.15 -15.46 -5.45
CA THR A 399 -9.99 -15.95 -4.35
C THR A 399 -9.29 -15.74 -3.01
N LEU A 400 -10.07 -15.37 -2.01
CA LEU A 400 -9.63 -15.20 -0.63
C LEU A 400 -10.56 -16.00 0.28
N VAL A 401 -10.03 -16.79 1.21
CA VAL A 401 -10.85 -17.50 2.20
C VAL A 401 -10.38 -17.18 3.60
N ASN A 402 -11.25 -16.58 4.43
CA ASN A 402 -10.99 -16.44 5.85
C ASN A 402 -11.22 -17.77 6.56
N LEU A 403 -10.17 -18.30 7.22
CA LEU A 403 -10.24 -19.62 7.86
C LEU A 403 -10.73 -19.57 9.31
N ASN A 404 -10.52 -18.46 10.03
CA ASN A 404 -10.80 -18.38 11.46
C ASN A 404 -11.40 -17.02 11.89
N PRO A 405 -12.50 -16.56 11.26
CA PRO A 405 -13.18 -15.35 11.72
C PRO A 405 -13.65 -15.52 13.17
N GLY A 406 -13.58 -14.44 13.96
CA GLY A 406 -13.90 -14.47 15.40
C GLY A 406 -12.70 -14.72 16.32
N GLU A 407 -11.58 -15.23 15.81
CA GLU A 407 -10.34 -15.46 16.57
C GLU A 407 -9.37 -14.27 16.52
N PHE A 408 -9.70 -13.22 15.77
CA PHE A 408 -8.91 -12.00 15.63
C PHE A 408 -9.79 -10.75 15.61
N LYS A 409 -9.17 -9.59 15.87
CA LYS A 409 -9.81 -8.28 15.70
C LYS A 409 -9.16 -7.51 14.53
N GLY A 410 -9.92 -6.64 13.89
CA GLY A 410 -9.48 -5.92 12.69
C GLY A 410 -9.59 -6.79 11.44
N GLY A 411 -8.62 -6.67 10.55
CA GLY A 411 -8.57 -7.44 9.30
C GLY A 411 -9.62 -7.04 8.26
N GLY A 412 -9.78 -7.88 7.26
CA GLY A 412 -10.63 -7.65 6.10
C GLY A 412 -9.81 -7.27 4.87
N THR A 413 -10.47 -7.28 3.72
CA THR A 413 -9.90 -6.87 2.43
C THR A 413 -10.56 -5.57 2.00
N TYR A 414 -9.79 -4.51 1.89
CA TYR A 414 -10.28 -3.18 1.55
C TYR A 414 -10.05 -2.89 0.07
N PHE A 415 -11.10 -2.46 -0.61
CA PHE A 415 -11.13 -2.04 -2.02
C PHE A 415 -11.31 -0.52 -2.10
N PRO A 416 -10.22 0.28 -2.23
CA PRO A 416 -10.28 1.74 -2.16
C PRO A 416 -11.21 2.38 -3.19
N LYS A 417 -11.16 1.91 -4.44
CA LYS A 417 -12.00 2.40 -5.53
C LYS A 417 -13.49 2.36 -5.19
N TYR A 418 -13.91 1.33 -4.48
CA TYR A 418 -15.30 1.09 -4.13
C TYR A 418 -15.62 1.53 -2.69
N LYS A 419 -14.63 2.04 -1.93
CA LYS A 419 -14.77 2.41 -0.50
C LYS A 419 -15.36 1.28 0.34
N CYS A 420 -15.00 0.05 0.03
CA CYS A 420 -15.62 -1.15 0.55
C CYS A 420 -14.60 -2.01 1.30
N ASN A 421 -15.00 -2.52 2.47
CA ASN A 421 -14.20 -3.46 3.25
C ASN A 421 -14.94 -4.79 3.38
N VAL A 422 -14.41 -5.83 2.76
CA VAL A 422 -14.97 -7.19 2.83
C VAL A 422 -14.29 -7.93 3.98
N ASN A 423 -15.05 -8.18 5.04
CA ASN A 423 -14.56 -8.87 6.23
C ASN A 423 -15.62 -9.87 6.74
N PRO A 424 -15.80 -11.01 6.06
CA PRO A 424 -16.79 -12.01 6.44
C PRO A 424 -16.61 -12.44 7.89
N LYS A 425 -17.73 -12.55 8.61
CA LYS A 425 -17.76 -12.97 10.02
C LYS A 425 -18.03 -14.45 10.19
N GLU A 426 -18.50 -15.11 9.13
CA GLU A 426 -18.74 -16.53 9.09
C GLU A 426 -17.51 -17.26 8.57
N LEU A 427 -17.33 -18.49 9.03
CA LEU A 427 -16.20 -19.33 8.75
C LEU A 427 -16.30 -19.94 7.34
N GLY A 428 -15.16 -20.05 6.63
CA GLY A 428 -15.10 -20.69 5.33
C GLY A 428 -15.74 -19.89 4.18
N ILE A 429 -16.06 -18.61 4.42
CA ILE A 429 -16.51 -17.71 3.36
C ILE A 429 -15.37 -17.46 2.38
N MET A 430 -15.61 -17.76 1.11
CA MET A 430 -14.74 -17.37 0.02
C MET A 430 -15.17 -16.01 -0.53
N THR A 431 -14.22 -15.12 -0.73
CA THR A 431 -14.36 -13.88 -1.49
C THR A 431 -13.74 -14.11 -2.86
N LEU A 432 -14.42 -13.73 -3.92
CA LEU A 432 -13.98 -13.83 -5.31
C LEU A 432 -14.03 -12.45 -5.95
N HIS A 433 -12.92 -12.02 -6.56
CA HIS A 433 -12.85 -10.71 -7.21
C HIS A 433 -11.90 -10.73 -8.42
N PRO A 434 -12.03 -9.78 -9.37
CA PRO A 434 -11.02 -9.58 -10.40
C PRO A 434 -9.68 -9.26 -9.74
N GLY A 435 -8.62 -9.95 -10.14
CA GLY A 435 -7.28 -9.78 -9.55
C GLY A 435 -6.55 -8.56 -10.08
N ASN A 436 -6.92 -8.12 -11.28
CA ASN A 436 -6.22 -7.06 -11.97
C ASN A 436 -6.56 -5.65 -11.42
N ILE A 437 -6.02 -4.68 -12.10
CA ILE A 437 -6.00 -3.25 -11.82
C ILE A 437 -7.35 -2.60 -11.45
N THR A 438 -8.47 -3.16 -11.87
CA THR A 438 -9.79 -2.62 -11.57
C THR A 438 -10.19 -2.81 -10.12
N HIS A 439 -9.58 -3.81 -9.46
CA HIS A 439 -9.86 -4.21 -8.07
C HIS A 439 -8.60 -4.18 -7.21
N LYS A 440 -7.87 -3.04 -7.24
CA LYS A 440 -6.83 -2.81 -6.24
C LYS A 440 -7.39 -2.97 -4.85
N HIS A 441 -6.63 -3.67 -4.00
CA HIS A 441 -7.06 -3.99 -2.65
C HIS A 441 -5.86 -4.15 -1.72
N GLY A 442 -6.13 -4.17 -0.41
CA GLY A 442 -5.15 -4.43 0.62
C GLY A 442 -5.77 -5.14 1.81
N ALA A 443 -4.97 -5.83 2.59
CA ALA A 443 -5.42 -6.45 3.82
C ALA A 443 -5.33 -5.44 4.96
N ARG A 444 -6.46 -5.13 5.62
CA ARG A 444 -6.48 -4.27 6.80
C ARG A 444 -5.76 -4.93 7.97
N PRO A 445 -5.15 -4.13 8.86
CA PRO A 445 -4.41 -4.65 9.99
C PRO A 445 -5.24 -5.55 10.91
N VAL A 446 -4.63 -6.66 11.28
CA VAL A 446 -5.06 -7.45 12.44
C VAL A 446 -4.52 -6.79 13.69
N THR A 447 -5.40 -6.47 14.65
CA THR A 447 -5.04 -5.73 15.86
C THR A 447 -4.91 -6.62 17.10
N GLU A 448 -5.54 -7.78 17.09
CA GLU A 448 -5.45 -8.81 18.11
C GLU A 448 -5.67 -10.19 17.49
N GLY A 449 -5.03 -11.21 18.04
CA GLY A 449 -5.15 -12.59 17.55
C GLY A 449 -4.37 -12.85 16.27
N ILE A 450 -4.71 -13.95 15.59
CA ILE A 450 -4.07 -14.38 14.34
C ILE A 450 -5.15 -14.60 13.30
N ARG A 451 -4.96 -14.05 12.11
CA ARG A 451 -5.85 -14.26 10.96
C ARG A 451 -5.16 -15.16 9.94
N TYR A 452 -5.82 -16.24 9.55
CA TYR A 452 -5.39 -17.13 8.47
C TYR A 452 -6.26 -16.93 7.23
N VAL A 453 -5.63 -16.76 6.08
CA VAL A 453 -6.30 -16.52 4.80
C VAL A 453 -5.66 -17.38 3.72
N ILE A 454 -6.46 -18.14 2.97
CA ILE A 454 -5.98 -18.72 1.71
C ILE A 454 -6.16 -17.67 0.62
N VAL A 455 -5.16 -17.54 -0.24
CA VAL A 455 -5.22 -16.75 -1.48
C VAL A 455 -4.96 -17.69 -2.65
N SER A 456 -5.72 -17.52 -3.73
CA SER A 456 -5.44 -18.23 -4.97
C SER A 456 -5.54 -17.31 -6.17
N PHE A 457 -4.54 -17.36 -7.03
CA PHE A 457 -4.50 -16.66 -8.30
C PHE A 457 -4.94 -17.58 -9.43
N ILE A 458 -5.90 -17.12 -10.23
CA ILE A 458 -6.45 -17.86 -11.38
C ILE A 458 -6.20 -16.99 -12.63
N LYS A 459 -5.50 -17.56 -13.60
CA LYS A 459 -5.18 -16.93 -14.88
C LYS A 459 -5.90 -17.61 -16.03
N ASN A 460 -6.32 -16.86 -17.03
CA ASN A 460 -6.86 -17.41 -18.26
C ASN A 460 -5.70 -17.85 -19.18
N GLN A 461 -5.68 -19.13 -19.55
CA GLN A 461 -4.64 -19.68 -20.44
C GLN A 461 -4.65 -19.10 -21.86
N ASN A 462 -5.80 -18.65 -22.33
CA ASN A 462 -5.96 -18.15 -23.68
C ASN A 462 -5.57 -16.66 -23.84
N LEU A 463 -5.08 -16.02 -22.78
CA LEU A 463 -4.62 -14.62 -22.77
C LEU A 463 -3.14 -14.49 -22.38
N ALA A 464 -2.39 -15.59 -22.39
CA ALA A 464 -0.95 -15.60 -22.13
C ALA A 464 -0.14 -15.30 -23.39
#